data_c68a8b7436e2443491589ce2be654851
#
_entry.id   c68a8b7436e2443491589ce2be654851
#
_cell.length_a   1.000
_cell.length_b   1.000
_cell.length_c   1.000
_cell.angle_alpha   90.00
_cell.angle_beta   90.00
_cell.angle_gamma   90.00
#
_symmetry.space_group_name_H-M   'P 1'
#
loop_
_entity.id
_entity.type
_entity.pdbx_description
1 polymer ?
#
loop_
_entity_poly.entity_id
_entity_poly.type
_entity_poly.pdbx_seq_one_letter_code
_entity_poly.pdbx_strand_id
1 'polypeptide(L)'
;FTMLKLIFLLLMGIHRTAAVTHSLKYCHTALSQAPNLPEYVAVSLVDDVQISYYDSNIQRLEPKEDWMNDLVDPQYWEIKSGSCLGNQQTYKANIEIAKQRFNQTGGVHIFQRMYGCEWNDETEEVTGYEHYGYDGEDWIIWDVKQNRWIAAKQQAEIITNQWNNNRVGLAVQKNHLNQICPAWLKNFVDSGRSSLRRTDLPSVSFLQKSSXXXXXXXLQVSTP
;
A
#
# COMPACT_ATOMS: atom_id res chain seq x y z
N PHE A 1 -50.85 -18.74 -14.57
CA PHE A 1 -49.85 -19.45 -13.71
C PHE A 1 -48.44 -19.47 -14.32
N THR A 2 -48.33 -19.56 -15.63
CA THR A 2 -46.99 -19.60 -16.34
C THR A 2 -46.29 -18.25 -16.36
N MET A 3 -47.02 -17.16 -16.56
CA MET A 3 -46.45 -15.80 -16.61
C MET A 3 -45.91 -15.37 -15.23
N LEU A 4 -46.61 -15.69 -14.15
CA LEU A 4 -46.18 -15.33 -12.80
C LEU A 4 -44.88 -16.10 -12.41
N LYS A 5 -44.76 -17.36 -12.85
CA LYS A 5 -43.55 -18.14 -12.62
C LYS A 5 -42.33 -17.61 -13.41
N LEU A 6 -42.54 -17.08 -14.63
CA LEU A 6 -41.51 -16.45 -15.43
C LEU A 6 -41.00 -15.16 -14.79
N ILE A 7 -41.87 -14.35 -14.24
CA ILE A 7 -41.53 -13.10 -13.55
C ILE A 7 -40.73 -13.41 -12.28
N PHE A 8 -41.12 -14.45 -11.55
CA PHE A 8 -40.41 -14.85 -10.33
C PHE A 8 -38.97 -15.38 -10.64
N LEU A 9 -38.80 -16.07 -11.75
CA LEU A 9 -37.50 -16.56 -12.21
C LEU A 9 -36.61 -15.40 -12.69
N LEU A 10 -37.18 -14.36 -13.31
CA LEU A 10 -36.44 -13.17 -13.72
C LEU A 10 -36.01 -12.33 -12.52
N LEU A 11 -36.78 -12.32 -11.43
CA LEU A 11 -36.44 -11.55 -10.22
C LEU A 11 -35.37 -12.25 -9.37
N MET A 12 -35.20 -13.56 -9.49
CA MET A 12 -34.19 -14.31 -8.74
C MET A 12 -32.80 -14.23 -9.38
N GLY A 13 -32.68 -13.67 -10.60
CA GLY A 13 -31.43 -13.69 -11.37
C GLY A 13 -30.57 -12.43 -11.27
N ILE A 14 -30.96 -11.41 -10.47
CA ILE A 14 -30.19 -10.17 -10.38
C ILE A 14 -29.65 -9.97 -8.97
N HIS A 15 -28.89 -10.93 -8.48
CA HIS A 15 -27.90 -10.60 -7.48
C HIS A 15 -26.65 -10.10 -8.22
N ARG A 16 -26.66 -8.84 -8.60
CA ARG A 16 -25.44 -8.17 -8.99
C ARG A 16 -24.67 -7.94 -7.68
N THR A 17 -23.70 -8.78 -7.42
CA THR A 17 -22.66 -8.40 -6.48
C THR A 17 -22.04 -7.12 -7.05
N ALA A 18 -22.03 -6.07 -6.29
CA ALA A 18 -21.34 -4.85 -6.71
C ALA A 18 -19.86 -5.19 -6.95
N ALA A 19 -19.33 -4.78 -8.08
CA ALA A 19 -17.92 -4.93 -8.39
C ALA A 19 -17.09 -4.29 -7.27
N VAL A 20 -16.12 -5.02 -6.75
CA VAL A 20 -15.22 -4.52 -5.71
C VAL A 20 -13.83 -4.33 -6.32
N THR A 21 -13.26 -3.17 -6.09
CA THR A 21 -11.86 -2.92 -6.44
C THR A 21 -11.01 -3.14 -5.20
N HIS A 22 -10.17 -4.14 -5.27
CA HIS A 22 -9.21 -4.48 -4.23
C HIS A 22 -7.89 -3.76 -4.47
N SER A 23 -7.11 -3.51 -3.42
CA SER A 23 -5.83 -2.80 -3.52
C SER A 23 -4.75 -3.50 -2.69
N LEU A 24 -3.54 -3.53 -3.24
CA LEU A 24 -2.33 -3.92 -2.52
C LEU A 24 -1.37 -2.73 -2.56
N LYS A 25 -0.99 -2.25 -1.40
CA LYS A 25 -0.21 -1.01 -1.24
C LYS A 25 1.03 -1.30 -0.40
N TYR A 26 2.18 -0.88 -0.90
CA TYR A 26 3.45 -0.93 -0.18
C TYR A 26 3.91 0.50 0.05
N CYS A 27 4.12 0.88 1.31
CA CYS A 27 4.57 2.21 1.70
C CYS A 27 5.91 2.11 2.41
N HIS A 28 6.90 2.81 1.91
CA HIS A 28 8.25 2.87 2.46
C HIS A 28 8.56 4.33 2.80
N THR A 29 9.05 4.57 4.00
CA THR A 29 9.43 5.91 4.46
C THR A 29 10.81 5.84 5.09
N ALA A 30 11.71 6.69 4.63
CA ALA A 30 13.03 6.86 5.22
C ALA A 30 13.17 8.29 5.74
N LEU A 31 13.82 8.42 6.88
CA LEU A 31 14.04 9.69 7.57
C LEU A 31 15.55 9.90 7.79
N SER A 32 16.01 11.14 7.59
CA SER A 32 17.36 11.52 8.01
C SER A 32 17.29 12.26 9.35
N GLN A 33 18.26 12.00 10.23
CA GLN A 33 18.50 12.82 11.42
C GLN A 33 17.25 13.05 12.29
N ALA A 34 16.41 12.03 12.47
CA ALA A 34 15.22 12.10 13.32
C ALA A 34 15.45 11.26 14.58
N PRO A 35 16.07 11.81 15.64
CA PRO A 35 16.27 11.05 16.88
C PRO A 35 14.92 10.57 17.42
N ASN A 36 14.86 9.39 17.94
CA ASN A 36 13.64 8.80 18.52
C ASN A 36 12.64 8.24 17.52
N LEU A 37 12.92 8.32 16.20
CA LEU A 37 12.10 7.66 15.17
C LEU A 37 12.96 6.65 14.41
N PRO A 38 12.38 5.54 13.95
CA PRO A 38 13.13 4.65 13.05
C PRO A 38 13.56 5.41 11.79
N GLU A 39 14.81 5.18 11.35
CA GLU A 39 15.30 5.82 10.12
C GLU A 39 14.66 5.24 8.86
N TYR A 40 13.97 4.08 8.98
CA TYR A 40 13.25 3.47 7.86
C TYR A 40 12.10 2.62 8.38
N VAL A 41 10.94 2.77 7.73
CA VAL A 41 9.72 1.99 8.00
C VAL A 41 9.16 1.49 6.67
N ALA A 42 8.66 0.26 6.65
CA ALA A 42 7.92 -0.27 5.51
C ALA A 42 6.64 -0.96 6.01
N VAL A 43 5.53 -0.66 5.37
CA VAL A 43 4.24 -1.30 5.66
C VAL A 43 3.62 -1.80 4.36
N SER A 44 2.88 -2.90 4.46
CA SER A 44 2.05 -3.39 3.36
C SER A 44 0.59 -3.41 3.80
N LEU A 45 -0.31 -3.02 2.91
CA LEU A 45 -1.75 -3.00 3.18
C LEU A 45 -2.50 -3.69 2.05
N VAL A 46 -3.56 -4.41 2.42
CA VAL A 46 -4.56 -4.95 1.48
C VAL A 46 -5.90 -4.33 1.85
N ASP A 47 -6.53 -3.64 0.92
CA ASP A 47 -7.80 -2.91 1.14
C ASP A 47 -7.72 -2.03 2.40
N ASP A 48 -6.58 -1.35 2.55
CA ASP A 48 -6.21 -0.48 3.67
C ASP A 48 -6.04 -1.19 5.02
N VAL A 49 -6.14 -2.52 5.07
CA VAL A 49 -5.79 -3.33 6.26
C VAL A 49 -4.29 -3.61 6.24
N GLN A 50 -3.59 -3.27 7.29
CA GLN A 50 -2.14 -3.50 7.38
C GLN A 50 -1.85 -4.99 7.55
N ILE A 51 -1.09 -5.56 6.61
CA ILE A 51 -0.73 -6.99 6.63
C ILE A 51 0.71 -7.25 7.06
N SER A 52 1.59 -6.23 6.98
CA SER A 52 2.98 -6.39 7.42
C SER A 52 3.59 -5.07 7.91
N TYR A 53 4.64 -5.20 8.72
CA TYR A 53 5.37 -4.06 9.27
C TYR A 53 6.85 -4.38 9.41
N TYR A 54 7.70 -3.43 9.03
CA TYR A 54 9.15 -3.45 9.23
C TYR A 54 9.60 -2.08 9.70
N ASP A 55 10.52 -2.03 10.65
CA ASP A 55 11.26 -0.80 10.92
C ASP A 55 12.75 -1.08 11.16
N SER A 56 13.56 -0.03 11.06
CA SER A 56 15.01 -0.11 11.16
C SER A 56 15.51 -0.51 12.56
N ASN A 57 14.69 -0.40 13.61
CA ASN A 57 15.07 -0.79 14.96
C ASN A 57 14.88 -2.30 15.16
N ILE A 58 13.79 -2.86 14.61
CA ILE A 58 13.46 -4.29 14.70
C ILE A 58 14.26 -5.09 13.65
N GLN A 59 14.44 -4.53 12.45
CA GLN A 59 15.13 -5.13 11.30
C GLN A 59 14.53 -6.47 10.87
N ARG A 60 13.24 -6.64 11.11
CA ARG A 60 12.49 -7.84 10.73
C ARG A 60 11.12 -7.43 10.24
N LEU A 61 10.69 -8.02 9.11
CA LEU A 61 9.33 -7.86 8.61
C LEU A 61 8.41 -8.80 9.39
N GLU A 62 7.37 -8.25 9.98
CA GLU A 62 6.43 -8.98 10.82
C GLU A 62 5.03 -8.99 10.21
N PRO A 63 4.31 -10.11 10.28
CA PRO A 63 2.88 -10.12 9.93
C PRO A 63 2.08 -9.28 10.93
N LYS A 64 1.01 -8.66 10.46
CA LYS A 64 0.04 -7.94 11.30
C LYS A 64 -1.34 -8.60 11.27
N GLU A 65 -1.51 -9.63 10.46
CA GLU A 65 -2.71 -10.46 10.37
C GLU A 65 -2.32 -11.93 10.51
N ASP A 66 -3.06 -12.68 11.31
CA ASP A 66 -2.74 -14.09 11.59
C ASP A 66 -2.74 -14.96 10.34
N TRP A 67 -3.69 -14.70 9.41
CA TRP A 67 -3.81 -15.46 8.16
C TRP A 67 -2.57 -15.34 7.26
N MET A 68 -1.76 -14.30 7.44
CA MET A 68 -0.51 -14.15 6.69
C MET A 68 0.48 -15.29 7.00
N ASN A 69 0.48 -15.80 8.25
CA ASN A 69 1.36 -16.90 8.64
C ASN A 69 0.92 -18.23 8.02
N ASP A 70 -0.38 -18.37 7.71
CA ASP A 70 -0.90 -19.57 7.05
C ASP A 70 -0.65 -19.52 5.53
N LEU A 71 -0.59 -18.33 4.96
CA LEU A 71 -0.45 -18.14 3.52
C LEU A 71 1.00 -18.30 3.03
N VAL A 72 1.96 -17.81 3.79
CA VAL A 72 3.37 -17.79 3.36
C VAL A 72 4.24 -18.58 4.35
N ASP A 73 5.28 -19.22 3.82
CA ASP A 73 6.20 -19.97 4.67
C ASP A 73 7.15 -19.06 5.46
N PRO A 74 7.80 -19.55 6.52
CA PRO A 74 8.72 -18.71 7.31
C PRO A 74 9.85 -18.09 6.49
N GLN A 75 10.32 -18.75 5.42
CA GLN A 75 11.39 -18.24 4.57
C GLN A 75 10.98 -16.93 3.86
N TYR A 76 9.68 -16.75 3.56
CA TYR A 76 9.16 -15.51 2.98
C TYR A 76 9.54 -14.31 3.85
N TRP A 77 9.32 -14.43 5.18
CA TRP A 77 9.59 -13.32 6.12
C TRP A 77 11.09 -13.00 6.18
N GLU A 78 11.94 -14.03 6.12
CA GLU A 78 13.40 -13.84 6.11
C GLU A 78 13.86 -13.12 4.84
N ILE A 79 13.41 -13.59 3.67
CA ILE A 79 13.76 -12.99 2.36
C ILE A 79 13.29 -11.53 2.30
N LYS A 80 12.04 -11.29 2.72
CA LYS A 80 11.47 -9.93 2.67
C LYS A 80 12.12 -9.00 3.70
N SER A 81 12.52 -9.51 4.86
CA SER A 81 13.31 -8.73 5.84
C SER A 81 14.65 -8.29 5.23
N GLY A 82 15.34 -9.20 4.55
CA GLY A 82 16.56 -8.88 3.83
C GLY A 82 16.35 -7.81 2.74
N SER A 83 15.21 -7.89 2.03
CA SER A 83 14.85 -6.89 1.03
C SER A 83 14.61 -5.51 1.68
N CYS A 84 13.93 -5.48 2.83
CA CYS A 84 13.71 -4.23 3.58
C CYS A 84 15.02 -3.61 4.06
N LEU A 85 15.95 -4.45 4.54
CA LEU A 85 17.27 -3.98 4.96
C LEU A 85 18.05 -3.38 3.78
N GLY A 86 18.00 -4.00 2.60
CA GLY A 86 18.59 -3.47 1.37
C GLY A 86 17.95 -2.13 0.97
N ASN A 87 16.63 -2.03 1.06
CA ASN A 87 15.90 -0.78 0.79
C ASN A 87 16.29 0.32 1.78
N GLN A 88 16.44 0.00 3.06
CA GLN A 88 16.87 0.94 4.10
C GLN A 88 18.20 1.61 3.68
N GLN A 89 19.18 0.83 3.25
CA GLN A 89 20.49 1.34 2.80
C GLN A 89 20.33 2.22 1.55
N THR A 90 19.55 1.76 0.59
CA THR A 90 19.27 2.49 -0.66
C THR A 90 18.62 3.84 -0.38
N TYR A 91 17.60 3.87 0.49
CA TYR A 91 16.84 5.10 0.75
C TYR A 91 17.67 6.11 1.57
N LYS A 92 18.52 5.62 2.46
CA LYS A 92 19.49 6.47 3.15
C LYS A 92 20.41 7.19 2.14
N ALA A 93 20.92 6.46 1.16
CA ALA A 93 21.72 7.03 0.08
C ALA A 93 20.89 8.01 -0.79
N ASN A 94 19.63 7.67 -1.08
CA ASN A 94 18.74 8.51 -1.88
C ASN A 94 18.45 9.86 -1.19
N ILE A 95 18.32 9.88 0.14
CA ILE A 95 18.16 11.15 0.88
C ILE A 95 19.39 12.04 0.66
N GLU A 96 20.60 11.47 0.77
CA GLU A 96 21.84 12.26 0.58
C GLU A 96 21.97 12.77 -0.86
N ILE A 97 21.57 11.99 -1.86
CA ILE A 97 21.52 12.43 -3.26
C ILE A 97 20.51 13.58 -3.41
N ALA A 98 19.31 13.41 -2.84
CA ALA A 98 18.27 14.46 -2.91
C ALA A 98 18.74 15.75 -2.25
N LYS A 99 19.33 15.66 -1.05
CA LYS A 99 19.91 16.84 -0.36
C LYS A 99 20.87 17.59 -1.26
N GLN A 100 21.79 16.87 -1.93
CA GLN A 100 22.75 17.51 -2.86
C GLN A 100 22.02 18.19 -4.03
N ARG A 101 20.99 17.55 -4.58
CA ARG A 101 20.22 18.09 -5.72
C ARG A 101 19.43 19.36 -5.35
N PHE A 102 19.00 19.45 -4.09
CA PHE A 102 18.25 20.59 -3.57
C PHE A 102 19.14 21.60 -2.84
N ASN A 103 20.49 21.42 -2.86
CA ASN A 103 21.46 22.29 -2.17
C ASN A 103 21.19 22.40 -0.66
N GLN A 104 20.74 21.30 -0.04
CA GLN A 104 20.45 21.23 1.40
C GLN A 104 21.67 20.71 2.15
N THR A 105 21.97 21.26 3.32
CA THR A 105 23.17 20.90 4.10
C THR A 105 22.87 20.12 5.38
N GLY A 106 21.64 20.20 5.88
CA GLY A 106 21.24 19.51 7.11
C GLY A 106 19.74 19.47 7.24
N GLY A 107 19.26 19.03 8.41
CA GLY A 107 17.83 18.99 8.70
C GLY A 107 17.24 17.58 8.60
N VAL A 108 16.01 17.47 9.05
CA VAL A 108 15.23 16.24 8.91
C VAL A 108 14.62 16.23 7.51
N HIS A 109 14.93 15.19 6.76
CA HIS A 109 14.39 14.99 5.41
C HIS A 109 13.68 13.65 5.32
N ILE A 110 12.64 13.59 4.51
CA ILE A 110 11.78 12.42 4.34
C ILE A 110 11.85 11.97 2.89
N PHE A 111 12.20 10.70 2.67
CA PHE A 111 12.14 10.06 1.37
C PHE A 111 11.08 8.95 1.42
N GLN A 112 10.13 9.00 0.52
CA GLN A 112 9.00 8.08 0.52
C GLN A 112 8.87 7.36 -0.82
N ARG A 113 8.35 6.15 -0.77
CA ARG A 113 7.94 5.40 -1.96
C ARG A 113 6.62 4.72 -1.64
N MET A 114 5.66 4.88 -2.52
CA MET A 114 4.40 4.14 -2.49
C MET A 114 4.22 3.44 -3.82
N TYR A 115 3.99 2.13 -3.78
CA TYR A 115 3.75 1.36 -5.01
C TYR A 115 2.79 0.24 -4.73
N GLY A 116 2.17 -0.26 -5.79
CA GLY A 116 1.21 -1.32 -5.65
C GLY A 116 0.34 -1.50 -6.87
N CYS A 117 -0.81 -2.11 -6.66
CA CYS A 117 -1.78 -2.36 -7.72
C CYS A 117 -3.20 -2.40 -7.18
N GLU A 118 -4.13 -2.10 -8.06
CA GLU A 118 -5.56 -2.29 -7.84
C GLU A 118 -6.05 -3.35 -8.82
N TRP A 119 -7.06 -4.11 -8.40
CA TRP A 119 -7.67 -5.15 -9.19
C TRP A 119 -9.18 -5.12 -8.96
N ASN A 120 -9.93 -5.02 -10.06
CA ASN A 120 -11.39 -5.09 -10.02
C ASN A 120 -11.83 -6.55 -10.22
N ASP A 121 -12.58 -7.10 -9.26
CA ASP A 121 -12.92 -8.53 -9.21
C ASP A 121 -13.95 -8.97 -10.25
N GLU A 122 -14.67 -8.02 -10.87
CA GLU A 122 -15.66 -8.32 -11.92
C GLU A 122 -15.08 -8.17 -13.32
N THR A 123 -14.34 -7.07 -13.57
CA THR A 123 -13.79 -6.77 -14.90
C THR A 123 -12.40 -7.36 -15.12
N GLU A 124 -11.74 -7.84 -14.06
CA GLU A 124 -10.35 -8.30 -14.07
C GLU A 124 -9.36 -7.19 -14.44
N GLU A 125 -9.81 -5.93 -14.44
CA GLU A 125 -8.93 -4.80 -14.76
C GLU A 125 -7.90 -4.61 -13.64
N VAL A 126 -6.64 -4.42 -14.05
CA VAL A 126 -5.51 -4.19 -13.15
C VAL A 126 -4.89 -2.83 -13.46
N THR A 127 -4.62 -2.06 -12.42
CA THR A 127 -3.88 -0.79 -12.54
C THR A 127 -2.75 -0.79 -11.52
N GLY A 128 -1.51 -0.76 -12.00
CA GLY A 128 -0.33 -0.64 -11.15
C GLY A 128 0.10 0.81 -11.01
N TYR A 129 0.74 1.15 -9.90
CA TYR A 129 1.23 2.52 -9.66
C TYR A 129 2.52 2.50 -8.85
N GLU A 130 3.33 3.55 -9.03
CA GLU A 130 4.50 3.77 -8.19
C GLU A 130 4.87 5.25 -8.17
N HIS A 131 5.09 5.78 -6.97
CA HIS A 131 5.43 7.18 -6.72
C HIS A 131 6.57 7.26 -5.72
N TYR A 132 7.52 8.13 -5.99
CA TYR A 132 8.55 8.54 -5.05
C TYR A 132 8.27 9.97 -4.63
N GLY A 133 8.39 10.24 -3.32
CA GLY A 133 8.26 11.56 -2.74
C GLY A 133 9.52 11.97 -1.99
N TYR A 134 9.73 13.27 -1.93
CA TYR A 134 10.80 13.86 -1.13
C TYR A 134 10.26 15.10 -0.41
N ASP A 135 10.41 15.12 0.92
CA ASP A 135 9.91 16.18 1.81
C ASP A 135 8.43 16.51 1.58
N GLY A 136 7.62 15.47 1.35
CA GLY A 136 6.17 15.60 1.19
C GLY A 136 5.70 15.98 -0.20
N GLU A 137 6.62 16.14 -1.17
CA GLU A 137 6.26 16.48 -2.54
C GLU A 137 6.65 15.35 -3.49
N ASP A 138 5.86 15.19 -4.55
CA ASP A 138 6.15 14.20 -5.60
C ASP A 138 7.52 14.50 -6.23
N TRP A 139 8.32 13.46 -6.40
CA TRP A 139 9.64 13.53 -7.01
C TRP A 139 9.70 12.77 -8.33
N ILE A 140 9.34 11.47 -8.31
CA ILE A 140 9.34 10.63 -9.52
C ILE A 140 8.06 9.79 -9.51
N ILE A 141 7.40 9.69 -10.67
CA ILE A 141 6.12 9.00 -10.81
C ILE A 141 6.22 8.01 -11.97
N TRP A 142 5.63 6.82 -11.80
CA TRP A 142 5.50 5.85 -12.88
C TRP A 142 4.30 6.21 -13.76
N ASP A 143 4.55 6.45 -15.05
CA ASP A 143 3.51 6.64 -16.07
C ASP A 143 3.05 5.26 -16.56
N VAL A 144 1.89 4.83 -16.08
CA VAL A 144 1.30 3.53 -16.41
C VAL A 144 1.02 3.40 -17.91
N LYS A 145 0.60 4.50 -18.55
CA LYS A 145 0.22 4.48 -19.98
C LYS A 145 1.43 4.32 -20.90
N GLN A 146 2.53 4.98 -20.57
CA GLN A 146 3.73 4.99 -21.40
C GLN A 146 4.81 4.01 -20.90
N ASN A 147 4.59 3.39 -19.73
CA ASN A 147 5.54 2.46 -19.09
C ASN A 147 6.92 3.10 -18.95
N ARG A 148 6.94 4.28 -18.35
CA ARG A 148 8.18 5.03 -18.12
C ARG A 148 8.09 5.88 -16.86
N TRP A 149 9.22 6.36 -16.40
CA TRP A 149 9.31 7.26 -15.26
C TRP A 149 9.17 8.72 -15.71
N ILE A 150 8.47 9.52 -14.91
CA ILE A 150 8.30 10.97 -15.11
C ILE A 150 8.92 11.68 -13.91
N ALA A 151 9.74 12.68 -14.16
CA ALA A 151 10.26 13.58 -13.14
C ALA A 151 9.18 14.62 -12.80
N ALA A 152 8.75 14.63 -11.53
CA ALA A 152 7.80 15.64 -11.05
C ALA A 152 8.53 16.94 -10.67
N LYS A 153 9.85 16.88 -10.50
CA LYS A 153 10.72 18.02 -10.19
C LYS A 153 11.95 17.99 -11.10
N GLN A 154 12.46 19.17 -11.46
CA GLN A 154 13.65 19.31 -12.28
C GLN A 154 14.83 18.52 -11.70
N GLN A 155 14.98 18.51 -10.39
CA GLN A 155 16.05 17.80 -9.70
C GLN A 155 16.03 16.27 -9.91
N ALA A 156 14.88 15.72 -10.34
CA ALA A 156 14.73 14.30 -10.61
C ALA A 156 15.05 13.92 -12.07
N GLU A 157 15.21 14.89 -12.98
CA GLU A 157 15.35 14.62 -14.42
C GLU A 157 16.53 13.70 -14.75
N ILE A 158 17.67 13.91 -14.12
CA ILE A 158 18.88 13.11 -14.40
C ILE A 158 18.63 11.64 -14.05
N ILE A 159 18.09 11.38 -12.86
CA ILE A 159 17.79 10.02 -12.38
C ILE A 159 16.70 9.37 -13.24
N THR A 160 15.66 10.13 -13.56
CA THR A 160 14.53 9.65 -14.37
C THR A 160 15.00 9.25 -15.76
N ASN A 161 15.89 10.06 -16.37
CA ASN A 161 16.49 9.74 -17.68
C ASN A 161 17.35 8.46 -17.61
N GLN A 162 18.13 8.30 -16.54
CA GLN A 162 18.93 7.07 -16.35
C GLN A 162 18.01 5.84 -16.23
N TRP A 163 16.94 5.94 -15.43
CA TRP A 163 16.00 4.83 -15.26
C TRP A 163 15.26 4.50 -16.57
N ASN A 164 14.88 5.52 -17.35
CA ASN A 164 14.21 5.32 -18.64
C ASN A 164 15.12 4.71 -19.72
N ASN A 165 16.44 4.90 -19.59
CA ASN A 165 17.41 4.27 -20.48
C ASN A 165 17.67 2.80 -20.12
N ASN A 166 17.29 2.37 -18.92
CA ASN A 166 17.44 0.98 -18.46
C ASN A 166 16.24 0.14 -18.93
N ARG A 167 16.28 -0.39 -20.14
CA ARG A 167 15.19 -1.18 -20.73
C ARG A 167 14.82 -2.40 -19.90
N VAL A 168 15.81 -3.06 -19.29
CA VAL A 168 15.56 -4.22 -18.42
C VAL A 168 14.78 -3.77 -17.16
N GLY A 169 15.24 -2.69 -16.54
CA GLY A 169 14.56 -2.12 -15.36
C GLY A 169 13.10 -1.76 -15.65
N LEU A 170 12.82 -1.11 -16.80
CA LEU A 170 11.45 -0.78 -17.20
C LEU A 170 10.58 -2.04 -17.38
N ALA A 171 11.14 -3.09 -18.01
CA ALA A 171 10.40 -4.35 -18.21
C ALA A 171 10.10 -5.04 -16.88
N VAL A 172 11.07 -5.07 -15.96
CA VAL A 172 10.90 -5.64 -14.60
C VAL A 172 9.81 -4.87 -13.86
N GLN A 173 9.85 -3.54 -13.91
CA GLN A 173 8.88 -2.67 -13.23
C GLN A 173 7.47 -2.92 -13.77
N LYS A 174 7.32 -2.90 -15.09
CA LYS A 174 6.04 -3.18 -15.76
C LYS A 174 5.49 -4.56 -15.36
N ASN A 175 6.34 -5.59 -15.40
CA ASN A 175 5.96 -6.95 -15.02
C ASN A 175 5.54 -7.01 -13.55
N HIS A 176 6.29 -6.33 -12.67
CA HIS A 176 5.95 -6.31 -11.24
C HIS A 176 4.56 -5.73 -11.01
N LEU A 177 4.28 -4.56 -11.59
CA LEU A 177 3.02 -3.85 -11.35
C LEU A 177 1.82 -4.56 -12.00
N ASN A 178 2.00 -5.18 -13.18
CA ASN A 178 0.88 -5.70 -13.98
C ASN A 178 0.67 -7.21 -13.84
N GLN A 179 1.65 -7.97 -13.30
CA GLN A 179 1.55 -9.42 -13.18
C GLN A 179 1.80 -9.89 -11.74
N ILE A 180 2.95 -9.52 -11.16
CA ILE A 180 3.35 -10.04 -9.84
C ILE A 180 2.45 -9.46 -8.74
N CYS A 181 2.25 -8.15 -8.76
CA CYS A 181 1.43 -7.47 -7.73
C CYS A 181 -0.02 -7.98 -7.72
N PRO A 182 -0.75 -8.02 -8.86
CA PRO A 182 -2.13 -8.52 -8.81
C PRO A 182 -2.22 -10.01 -8.46
N ALA A 183 -1.22 -10.83 -8.80
CA ALA A 183 -1.21 -12.24 -8.37
C ALA A 183 -1.12 -12.33 -6.84
N TRP A 184 -0.26 -11.54 -6.21
CA TRP A 184 -0.19 -11.46 -4.74
C TRP A 184 -1.49 -10.90 -4.15
N LEU A 185 -2.04 -9.82 -4.74
CA LEU A 185 -3.28 -9.19 -4.27
C LEU A 185 -4.42 -10.22 -4.23
N LYS A 186 -4.61 -10.99 -5.30
CA LYS A 186 -5.65 -12.03 -5.37
C LYS A 186 -5.47 -13.07 -4.27
N ASN A 187 -4.24 -13.55 -4.06
CA ASN A 187 -3.94 -14.50 -2.99
C ASN A 187 -4.24 -13.93 -1.60
N PHE A 188 -3.88 -12.67 -1.37
CA PHE A 188 -4.13 -11.99 -0.09
C PHE A 188 -5.63 -11.80 0.15
N VAL A 189 -6.38 -11.37 -0.86
CA VAL A 189 -7.84 -11.17 -0.76
C VAL A 189 -8.53 -12.51 -0.45
N ASP A 190 -8.14 -13.58 -1.13
CA ASP A 190 -8.73 -14.90 -0.90
C ASP A 190 -8.44 -15.43 0.51
N SER A 191 -7.21 -15.29 0.97
CA SER A 191 -6.79 -15.78 2.31
C SER A 191 -7.31 -14.90 3.43
N GLY A 192 -7.33 -13.58 3.23
CA GLY A 192 -7.73 -12.59 4.24
C GLY A 192 -9.22 -12.24 4.24
N ARG A 193 -10.04 -12.93 3.44
CA ARG A 193 -11.44 -12.55 3.18
C ARG A 193 -12.26 -12.25 4.44
N SER A 194 -12.10 -13.04 5.49
CA SER A 194 -12.85 -12.87 6.74
C SER A 194 -12.38 -11.64 7.55
N SER A 195 -11.11 -11.33 7.47
CA SER A 195 -10.50 -10.17 8.16
C SER A 195 -10.80 -8.89 7.41
N LEU A 196 -10.62 -8.88 6.09
CA LEU A 196 -10.81 -7.72 5.23
C LEU A 196 -12.26 -7.21 5.26
N ARG A 197 -13.24 -8.11 5.32
CA ARG A 197 -14.67 -7.75 5.41
C ARG A 197 -15.04 -7.08 6.73
N ARG A 198 -14.32 -7.36 7.82
CA ARG A 198 -14.64 -6.76 9.13
C ARG A 198 -14.35 -5.27 9.18
N THR A 199 -13.45 -4.78 8.38
CA THR A 199 -13.08 -3.35 8.35
C THR A 199 -14.08 -2.49 7.56
N ASP A 200 -14.96 -3.12 6.78
CA ASP A 200 -16.00 -2.38 6.01
C ASP A 200 -17.09 -1.80 6.92
N LEU A 201 -17.17 -2.23 8.18
CA LEU A 201 -18.18 -1.76 9.11
C LEU A 201 -17.54 -0.89 10.19
N PRO A 202 -17.75 0.43 10.18
CA PRO A 202 -17.26 1.26 11.26
C PRO A 202 -17.95 0.84 12.57
N SER A 203 -17.18 0.46 13.56
CA SER A 203 -17.71 0.11 14.87
C SER A 203 -18.10 1.39 15.61
N VAL A 204 -19.41 1.67 15.66
CA VAL A 204 -19.94 2.78 16.46
C VAL A 204 -20.33 2.20 17.83
N SER A 205 -19.56 2.52 18.86
CA SER A 205 -19.92 2.18 20.23
C SER A 205 -20.48 3.42 20.93
N PHE A 206 -21.72 3.31 21.40
CA PHE A 206 -22.30 4.34 22.24
C PHE A 206 -21.92 4.09 23.69
N LEU A 207 -21.07 4.95 24.21
CA LEU A 207 -20.75 4.93 25.65
C LEU A 207 -21.82 5.76 26.39
N GLN A 208 -22.78 5.08 26.98
CA GLN A 208 -23.78 5.73 27.84
C GLN A 208 -23.17 5.93 29.23
N LYS A 209 -22.83 7.18 29.54
CA LYS A 209 -22.38 7.52 30.88
C LYS A 209 -23.61 7.59 31.81
N SER A 210 -23.70 6.64 32.72
CA SER A 210 -24.77 6.64 33.72
C SER A 210 -24.41 7.69 34.77
N SER A 211 -25.11 8.75 34.81
CA SER A 211 -25.47 9.58 35.92
C SER A 211 -25.77 11.01 35.52
N UNK A 212 -26.71 11.36 36.05
CA UNK A 212 -27.40 12.46 36.02
C UNK A 212 -26.73 13.69 35.53
N UNK A 213 -26.68 13.85 34.79
CA UNK A 213 -26.53 15.09 34.26
C UNK A 213 -26.03 15.00 32.86
N UNK A 214 -26.49 15.38 32.28
CA UNK A 214 -26.39 15.53 30.96
C UNK A 214 -25.48 14.57 30.21
N UNK A 215 -25.97 14.06 29.51
CA UNK A 215 -25.40 13.13 28.78
C UNK A 215 -24.59 13.70 27.70
N UNK A 216 -23.75 13.83 27.84
CA UNK A 216 -22.95 14.13 26.84
C UNK A 216 -22.62 12.91 26.18
N UNK A 217 -22.92 12.76 25.32
CA UNK A 217 -22.66 11.81 24.61
C UNK A 217 -21.37 12.00 24.09
N UNK A 218 -20.76 11.65 24.38
CA UNK A 218 -19.67 11.68 23.89
C UNK A 218 -19.63 10.68 23.04
N LEU A 219 -19.38 10.94 21.81
CA LEU A 219 -19.07 10.07 20.68
C LEU A 219 -17.57 9.89 20.61
N GLN A 220 -17.11 8.72 21.00
CA GLN A 220 -15.73 8.33 20.73
C GLN A 220 -15.73 7.48 19.45
N VAL A 221 -15.19 8.03 18.38
CA VAL A 221 -14.86 7.29 17.19
C VAL A 221 -13.46 6.73 17.37
N SER A 222 -13.36 5.44 17.63
CA SER A 222 -12.07 4.76 17.58
C SER A 222 -11.83 4.35 16.12
N THR A 223 -10.87 5.01 15.51
CA THR A 223 -10.31 4.53 14.26
C THR A 223 -9.47 3.27 14.54
N PRO A 224 -9.49 2.28 13.65
CA PRO A 224 -8.72 1.04 13.84
C PRO A 224 -7.21 1.28 13.87
#